data_21f6ea2b78999be246c33cebd3c13bae
#
_entry.id   21f6ea2b78999be246c33cebd3c13bae
#
_cell.length_a   1.000
_cell.length_b   1.000
_cell.length_c   1.000
_cell.angle_alpha   90.00
_cell.angle_beta   90.00
_cell.angle_gamma   90.00
#
_symmetry.space_group_name_H-M   'P 1'
#
loop_
_entity.id
_entity.type
_entity.pdbx_description
1 polymer ?
#
loop_
_entity_poly.entity_id
_entity_poly.type
_entity_poly.pdbx_seq_one_letter_code
_entity_poly.pdbx_strand_id
1 'polypeptide(L)'
;MPRLTQLTIENFRSVGEAPITIDFPDRQPLILIGENNAGKSNIIRALELMFTEFHPKYKKLDDYDHYQRDTNNGINIEAVVSGLQGKVKNYGTPYGVNGFRFRAKKGVENDFVAVQTEDGNENKYVSNALREELLCVVVSSEQNLSYQLSYTSKFTLLSKVTKSFHDKLNESTERVDRLKDLFENIKSTFLEVEEFGAFNTNMSSIAGQMLSNMTHALAFDFAAYDPSNYFKTLKVHPTEGGETRAYEELGTGQQQILALSFAHAYAKSFLGQGLIFVIDEPEAHLHPLAQKWLAKKMFQMAKDGLQIVLTTHSPFFINLEFLDSINLIKKNEQTETFNISARSLAQHCTQSGATNATEETIVPFYSAHSTPNILNGFFANKIVLVEGPTEEFTLPIYLESVGFDSLELGIAIISVNGKGNLAKWKRFYSAYEIPTFVCFDNDGKSKKDTKGNKRTDALKSIGLQDDLIEDVLTAEDWSINDNYCVFGIDFEETMRASFGQYSEIEAEEKERLGKSKSIVARAVANRLVNMDKGEDDTGWKWFEELATKINEL
;
A
#
# COMPACT_ATOMS: atom_id res chain seq x y z
N MET A 1 23.13 -2.47 7.00
CA MET A 1 22.53 -1.67 5.92
C MET A 1 21.71 -0.55 6.52
N PRO A 2 21.78 0.65 5.99
CA PRO A 2 20.87 1.73 6.36
C PRO A 2 19.41 1.36 6.10
N ARG A 3 18.52 1.72 7.04
CA ARG A 3 17.08 1.46 6.96
C ARG A 3 16.30 2.63 7.55
N LEU A 4 15.24 3.02 6.90
CA LEU A 4 14.24 3.93 7.46
C LEU A 4 13.45 3.17 8.52
N THR A 5 13.38 3.71 9.73
CA THR A 5 12.64 3.10 10.84
C THR A 5 11.35 3.84 11.15
N GLN A 6 11.31 5.15 10.90
CA GLN A 6 10.14 5.97 11.16
C GLN A 6 10.10 7.19 10.22
N LEU A 7 8.92 7.58 9.79
CA LEU A 7 8.65 8.79 9.02
C LEU A 7 7.53 9.58 9.69
N THR A 8 7.80 10.83 10.04
CA THR A 8 6.80 11.78 10.55
C THR A 8 6.58 12.88 9.53
N ILE A 9 5.32 13.21 9.25
CA ILE A 9 4.91 14.20 8.26
C ILE A 9 3.92 15.17 8.90
N GLU A 10 4.14 16.47 8.68
CA GLU A 10 3.30 17.56 9.20
C GLU A 10 3.15 18.65 8.14
N ASN A 11 1.95 19.20 7.99
CA ASN A 11 1.60 20.29 7.06
C ASN A 11 1.98 20.04 5.59
N PHE A 12 1.96 18.79 5.17
CA PHE A 12 2.32 18.41 3.80
C PHE A 12 1.13 17.81 3.05
N ARG A 13 0.68 18.49 2.01
CA ARG A 13 -0.43 18.09 1.14
C ARG A 13 -1.74 17.87 1.91
N SER A 14 -2.17 16.61 2.07
CA SER A 14 -3.38 16.27 2.84
C SER A 14 -3.12 15.99 4.31
N VAL A 15 -1.86 15.98 4.75
CA VAL A 15 -1.48 15.87 6.15
C VAL A 15 -1.47 17.27 6.76
N GLY A 16 -2.25 17.48 7.81
CA GLY A 16 -2.43 18.78 8.45
C GLY A 16 -1.46 19.04 9.60
N GLU A 17 -1.94 19.87 10.56
CA GLU A 17 -1.17 20.29 11.73
C GLU A 17 -0.95 19.15 12.74
N ALA A 18 -1.88 18.19 12.82
CA ALA A 18 -1.64 16.97 13.57
C ALA A 18 -0.72 16.05 12.74
N PRO A 19 0.53 15.83 13.17
CA PRO A 19 1.47 15.02 12.41
C PRO A 19 1.05 13.56 12.37
N ILE A 20 1.28 12.92 11.23
CA ILE A 20 1.21 11.45 11.13
C ILE A 20 2.60 10.86 11.31
N THR A 21 2.66 9.75 12.03
CA THR A 21 3.91 8.99 12.23
C THR A 21 3.70 7.57 11.72
N ILE A 22 4.61 7.11 10.88
CA ILE A 22 4.58 5.80 10.25
C ILE A 22 5.84 5.05 10.67
N ASP A 23 5.66 3.94 11.35
CA ASP A 23 6.73 3.02 11.70
C ASP A 23 6.96 2.02 10.58
N PHE A 24 8.23 1.74 10.27
CA PHE A 24 8.63 0.81 9.22
C PHE A 24 9.01 -0.53 9.84
N PRO A 25 8.23 -1.59 9.59
CA PRO A 25 8.48 -2.89 10.18
C PRO A 25 9.80 -3.50 9.71
N ASP A 26 10.47 -4.27 10.58
CA ASP A 26 11.69 -4.96 10.19
C ASP A 26 11.38 -6.20 9.36
N ARG A 27 12.05 -6.34 8.21
CA ARG A 27 11.95 -7.50 7.29
C ARG A 27 10.53 -7.85 6.82
N GLN A 28 9.65 -6.87 6.81
CA GLN A 28 8.29 -6.96 6.30
C GLN A 28 8.02 -5.76 5.39
N PRO A 29 7.12 -5.86 4.40
CA PRO A 29 6.73 -4.70 3.62
C PRO A 29 5.86 -3.76 4.47
N LEU A 30 5.99 -2.45 4.26
CA LEU A 30 5.01 -1.47 4.73
C LEU A 30 3.87 -1.40 3.71
N ILE A 31 2.66 -1.67 4.13
CA ILE A 31 1.46 -1.73 3.28
C ILE A 31 0.54 -0.57 3.64
N LEU A 32 0.39 0.38 2.72
CA LEU A 32 -0.51 1.51 2.84
C LEU A 32 -1.84 1.17 2.16
N ILE A 33 -2.89 1.01 2.92
CA ILE A 33 -4.24 0.72 2.44
C ILE A 33 -5.19 1.86 2.77
N GLY A 34 -6.33 1.92 2.12
CA GLY A 34 -7.36 2.94 2.35
C GLY A 34 -8.02 3.37 1.05
N GLU A 35 -9.01 4.23 1.16
CA GLU A 35 -9.77 4.75 0.02
C GLU A 35 -8.92 5.54 -0.99
N ASN A 36 -9.49 5.75 -2.17
CA ASN A 36 -8.91 6.68 -3.13
C ASN A 36 -8.89 8.09 -2.51
N ASN A 37 -7.80 8.81 -2.76
CA ASN A 37 -7.60 10.16 -2.22
C ASN A 37 -7.44 10.26 -0.67
N ALA A 38 -7.27 9.14 0.04
CA ALA A 38 -7.02 9.14 1.48
C ALA A 38 -5.66 9.76 1.88
N GLY A 39 -4.72 9.87 0.93
CA GLY A 39 -3.41 10.46 1.18
C GLY A 39 -2.24 9.49 1.04
N LYS A 40 -2.46 8.23 0.61
CA LYS A 40 -1.40 7.23 0.39
C LYS A 40 -0.26 7.76 -0.48
N SER A 41 -0.59 8.34 -1.64
CA SER A 41 0.39 8.92 -2.57
C SER A 41 1.12 10.14 -1.98
N ASN A 42 0.53 10.85 -1.00
CA ASN A 42 1.20 11.96 -0.33
C ASN A 42 2.32 11.47 0.61
N ILE A 43 2.14 10.29 1.23
CA ILE A 43 3.20 9.61 2.01
C ILE A 43 4.35 9.20 1.07
N ILE A 44 4.03 8.62 -0.10
CA ILE A 44 5.04 8.30 -1.13
C ILE A 44 5.80 9.57 -1.55
N ARG A 45 5.10 10.68 -1.78
CA ARG A 45 5.73 11.96 -2.15
C ARG A 45 6.65 12.50 -1.05
N ALA A 46 6.33 12.29 0.22
CA ALA A 46 7.23 12.64 1.33
C ALA A 46 8.52 11.79 1.31
N LEU A 47 8.41 10.48 1.04
CA LEU A 47 9.58 9.60 0.85
C LEU A 47 10.43 10.03 -0.35
N GLU A 48 9.80 10.36 -1.49
CA GLU A 48 10.49 10.89 -2.66
C GLU A 48 11.21 12.20 -2.34
N LEU A 49 10.57 13.10 -1.60
CA LEU A 49 11.17 14.37 -1.22
C LEU A 49 12.43 14.16 -0.39
N MET A 50 12.40 13.23 0.56
CA MET A 50 13.50 12.99 1.50
C MET A 50 14.67 12.21 0.89
N PHE A 51 14.39 11.17 0.08
CA PHE A 51 15.36 10.13 -0.26
C PHE A 51 15.65 9.98 -1.76
N THR A 52 15.15 10.89 -2.61
CA THR A 52 15.57 10.92 -4.00
C THR A 52 16.95 11.61 -4.16
N GLU A 53 17.51 11.53 -5.35
CA GLU A 53 18.83 12.09 -5.64
C GLU A 53 18.88 13.62 -5.63
N PHE A 54 17.75 14.30 -5.91
CA PHE A 54 17.68 15.75 -5.75
C PHE A 54 17.78 16.12 -4.29
N HIS A 55 18.71 17.02 -4.00
CA HIS A 55 18.86 17.50 -2.64
C HIS A 55 17.60 18.26 -2.20
N PRO A 56 16.92 17.86 -1.12
CA PRO A 56 15.65 18.44 -0.70
C PRO A 56 15.69 19.95 -0.52
N LYS A 57 16.82 20.48 -0.04
CA LYS A 57 17.06 21.92 0.15
C LYS A 57 16.77 22.75 -1.11
N TYR A 58 17.05 22.22 -2.30
CA TYR A 58 16.90 22.95 -3.56
C TYR A 58 15.62 22.60 -4.32
N LYS A 59 14.75 21.77 -3.75
CA LYS A 59 13.49 21.42 -4.37
C LYS A 59 12.52 22.59 -4.27
N LYS A 60 11.97 23.00 -5.40
CA LYS A 60 10.88 23.98 -5.42
C LYS A 60 9.60 23.27 -5.02
N LEU A 61 8.91 23.82 -4.05
CA LEU A 61 7.59 23.39 -3.60
C LEU A 61 6.55 24.36 -4.14
N ASP A 62 5.43 23.78 -4.55
CA ASP A 62 4.27 24.55 -5.01
C ASP A 62 3.28 24.76 -3.84
N ASP A 63 2.31 25.64 -4.02
CA ASP A 63 1.27 25.88 -3.00
C ASP A 63 0.49 24.57 -2.71
N TYR A 64 0.38 23.66 -3.69
CA TYR A 64 -0.23 22.32 -3.52
C TYR A 64 0.51 21.39 -2.56
N ASP A 65 1.79 21.64 -2.28
CA ASP A 65 2.56 20.83 -1.34
C ASP A 65 2.27 21.21 0.12
N HIS A 66 1.64 22.37 0.36
CA HIS A 66 1.20 22.82 1.68
C HIS A 66 -0.23 22.35 1.99
N TYR A 67 -0.49 21.99 3.25
CA TYR A 67 -1.82 21.63 3.72
C TYR A 67 -2.80 22.78 3.48
N GLN A 68 -3.97 22.47 2.91
CA GLN A 68 -5.00 23.45 2.51
C GLN A 68 -4.47 24.59 1.62
N ARG A 69 -3.30 24.41 1.00
CA ARG A 69 -2.56 25.43 0.23
C ARG A 69 -2.16 26.65 1.06
N ASP A 70 -2.16 26.52 2.39
CA ASP A 70 -1.69 27.57 3.27
C ASP A 70 -0.16 27.54 3.40
N THR A 71 0.47 28.40 2.62
CA THR A 71 1.93 28.52 2.60
C THR A 71 2.53 29.22 3.83
N ASN A 72 1.70 29.74 4.75
CA ASN A 72 2.17 30.29 6.02
C ASN A 72 2.50 29.18 7.03
N ASN A 73 1.84 28.03 6.93
CA ASN A 73 2.15 26.86 7.73
C ASN A 73 3.38 26.15 7.17
N GLY A 74 4.39 25.97 8.02
CA GLY A 74 5.64 25.32 7.63
C GLY A 74 5.47 23.81 7.48
N ILE A 75 5.93 23.25 6.35
CA ILE A 75 6.06 21.81 6.16
C ILE A 75 7.18 21.30 7.08
N ASN A 76 6.95 20.18 7.76
CA ASN A 76 7.97 19.48 8.53
C ASN A 76 7.89 17.97 8.20
N ILE A 77 9.00 17.40 7.76
CA ILE A 77 9.12 15.96 7.50
C ILE A 77 10.37 15.46 8.20
N GLU A 78 10.21 14.48 9.07
CA GLU A 78 11.28 13.87 9.83
C GLU A 78 11.39 12.37 9.51
N ALA A 79 12.62 11.91 9.25
CA ALA A 79 12.92 10.52 8.95
C ALA A 79 13.99 10.01 9.92
N VAL A 80 13.67 8.96 10.67
CA VAL A 80 14.62 8.25 11.53
C VAL A 80 15.21 7.09 10.76
N VAL A 81 16.53 7.04 10.67
CA VAL A 81 17.27 6.05 9.87
C VAL A 81 18.29 5.34 10.76
N SER A 82 18.27 4.02 10.75
CA SER A 82 19.27 3.19 11.43
C SER A 82 20.37 2.75 10.47
N GLY A 83 21.57 2.51 10.99
CA GLY A 83 22.67 1.86 10.28
C GLY A 83 23.42 2.74 9.27
N LEU A 84 23.24 4.07 9.29
CA LEU A 84 24.08 5.01 8.52
C LEU A 84 25.54 4.92 8.99
N GLN A 85 26.48 4.89 8.05
CA GLN A 85 27.92 4.81 8.32
C GLN A 85 28.61 6.18 8.22
N GLY A 86 28.08 7.07 7.38
CA GLY A 86 28.58 8.42 7.20
C GLY A 86 28.42 9.27 8.45
N LYS A 87 29.35 10.22 8.58
CA LYS A 87 29.38 11.14 9.72
C LYS A 87 29.29 12.58 9.23
N VAL A 88 28.62 13.40 9.99
CA VAL A 88 28.66 14.86 9.83
C VAL A 88 29.73 15.45 10.74
N LYS A 89 30.30 16.59 10.35
CA LYS A 89 31.32 17.29 11.15
C LYS A 89 30.73 18.59 11.69
N ASN A 90 30.90 18.80 12.99
CA ASN A 90 30.61 20.06 13.64
C ASN A 90 31.90 20.56 14.30
N TYR A 91 32.41 21.73 13.88
CA TYR A 91 33.68 22.29 14.34
C TYR A 91 34.87 21.29 14.28
N GLY A 92 34.88 20.41 13.26
CA GLY A 92 35.93 19.40 13.06
C GLY A 92 35.69 18.07 13.75
N THR A 93 34.75 17.96 14.69
CA THR A 93 34.41 16.72 15.37
C THR A 93 33.39 15.91 14.52
N PRO A 94 33.64 14.62 14.24
CA PRO A 94 32.71 13.77 13.51
C PRO A 94 31.64 13.20 14.45
N TYR A 95 30.36 13.32 14.02
CA TYR A 95 29.20 12.76 14.72
C TYR A 95 28.46 11.76 13.85
N GLY A 96 27.93 10.69 14.44
CA GLY A 96 27.03 9.76 13.78
C GLY A 96 25.70 10.42 13.44
N VAL A 97 24.97 9.87 12.47
CA VAL A 97 23.68 10.37 12.01
C VAL A 97 22.63 9.27 12.19
N ASN A 98 21.49 9.60 12.78
CA ASN A 98 20.36 8.69 12.94
C ASN A 98 19.09 9.14 12.20
N GLY A 99 19.17 10.20 11.40
CA GLY A 99 18.00 10.66 10.65
C GLY A 99 18.22 11.97 9.89
N PHE A 100 17.16 12.37 9.23
CA PHE A 100 17.11 13.61 8.46
C PHE A 100 15.81 14.36 8.77
N ARG A 101 15.86 15.69 8.73
CA ARG A 101 14.70 16.55 8.86
C ARG A 101 14.65 17.56 7.73
N PHE A 102 13.48 17.69 7.14
CA PHE A 102 13.19 18.68 6.10
C PHE A 102 12.15 19.67 6.60
N ARG A 103 12.42 20.96 6.40
CA ARG A 103 11.49 22.03 6.70
C ARG A 103 11.40 22.99 5.53
N ALA A 104 10.17 23.41 5.21
CA ALA A 104 9.93 24.38 4.16
C ALA A 104 8.79 25.34 4.54
N LYS A 105 8.99 26.61 4.18
CA LYS A 105 7.98 27.65 4.34
C LYS A 105 8.12 28.66 3.22
N LYS A 106 7.02 29.21 2.71
CA LYS A 106 7.04 30.19 1.63
C LYS A 106 7.91 31.41 1.99
N GLY A 107 8.75 31.84 1.09
CA GLY A 107 9.63 33.00 1.27
C GLY A 107 10.88 32.73 2.11
N VAL A 108 11.09 31.50 2.57
CA VAL A 108 12.28 31.06 3.29
C VAL A 108 12.95 29.93 2.51
N GLU A 109 14.29 29.91 2.52
CA GLU A 109 15.03 28.80 1.91
C GLU A 109 14.72 27.50 2.66
N ASN A 110 14.48 26.40 1.93
CA ASN A 110 14.24 25.10 2.54
C ASN A 110 15.43 24.68 3.42
N ASP A 111 15.13 24.13 4.57
CA ASP A 111 16.12 23.58 5.50
C ASP A 111 16.11 22.04 5.40
N PHE A 112 17.28 21.45 5.19
CA PHE A 112 17.46 20.00 5.20
C PHE A 112 18.69 19.67 6.01
N VAL A 113 18.47 18.99 7.14
CA VAL A 113 19.50 18.76 8.16
C VAL A 113 19.63 17.27 8.47
N ALA A 114 20.82 16.87 8.87
CA ALA A 114 21.08 15.58 9.50
C ALA A 114 20.95 15.70 11.02
N VAL A 115 20.28 14.73 11.64
CA VAL A 115 20.14 14.64 13.09
C VAL A 115 21.28 13.78 13.63
N GLN A 116 22.03 14.31 14.62
CA GLN A 116 23.18 13.63 15.22
C GLN A 116 22.72 12.60 16.25
N THR A 117 23.36 11.43 16.25
CA THR A 117 22.99 10.31 17.13
C THR A 117 23.25 10.62 18.59
N GLU A 118 24.38 11.29 18.90
CA GLU A 118 24.89 11.45 20.27
C GLU A 118 24.08 12.42 21.10
N ASP A 119 23.60 13.53 20.48
CA ASP A 119 22.99 14.66 21.18
C ASP A 119 21.68 15.15 20.53
N GLY A 120 21.28 14.55 19.39
CA GLY A 120 20.08 14.99 18.66
C GLY A 120 20.22 16.34 17.96
N ASN A 121 21.42 16.96 18.00
CA ASN A 121 21.66 18.24 17.35
C ASN A 121 21.55 18.15 15.83
N GLU A 122 21.16 19.24 15.20
CA GLU A 122 21.00 19.35 13.76
C GLU A 122 22.26 19.85 13.08
N ASN A 123 22.64 19.20 11.99
CA ASN A 123 23.74 19.63 11.14
C ASN A 123 23.22 19.96 9.74
N LYS A 124 23.44 21.21 9.31
CA LYS A 124 22.96 21.71 8.00
C LYS A 124 23.78 21.22 6.82
N TYR A 125 24.97 20.68 7.06
CA TYR A 125 25.83 20.14 6.00
C TYR A 125 25.56 18.64 5.82
N VAL A 126 24.71 18.31 4.87
CA VAL A 126 24.40 16.92 4.48
C VAL A 126 25.05 16.63 3.15
N SER A 127 26.08 15.77 3.15
CA SER A 127 26.77 15.38 1.93
C SER A 127 25.93 14.46 1.04
N ASN A 128 26.17 14.49 -0.27
CA ASN A 128 25.53 13.54 -1.17
C ASN A 128 25.91 12.08 -0.83
N ALA A 129 27.17 11.84 -0.41
CA ALA A 129 27.63 10.52 -0.01
C ALA A 129 26.79 9.94 1.16
N LEU A 130 26.47 10.76 2.17
CA LEU A 130 25.61 10.34 3.28
C LEU A 130 24.17 10.05 2.81
N ARG A 131 23.63 10.87 1.91
CA ARG A 131 22.29 10.66 1.35
C ARG A 131 22.19 9.42 0.46
N GLU A 132 23.27 9.12 -0.28
CA GLU A 132 23.35 7.96 -1.16
C GLU A 132 23.41 6.63 -0.38
N GLU A 133 23.64 6.65 0.93
CA GLU A 133 23.58 5.44 1.76
C GLU A 133 22.17 4.86 1.89
N LEU A 134 21.12 5.69 1.77
CA LEU A 134 19.73 5.25 1.75
C LEU A 134 19.00 5.99 0.64
N LEU A 135 18.62 5.26 -0.40
CA LEU A 135 17.92 5.79 -1.56
C LEU A 135 16.49 5.28 -1.63
N CYS A 136 15.61 6.11 -2.19
CA CYS A 136 14.24 5.74 -2.50
C CYS A 136 14.06 5.60 -4.02
N VAL A 137 13.48 4.48 -4.45
CA VAL A 137 13.06 4.25 -5.84
C VAL A 137 11.58 4.00 -5.85
N VAL A 138 10.85 4.81 -6.60
CA VAL A 138 9.41 4.69 -6.76
C VAL A 138 9.08 4.07 -8.12
N VAL A 139 8.23 3.07 -8.11
CA VAL A 139 7.64 2.43 -9.29
C VAL A 139 6.13 2.57 -9.17
N SER A 140 5.53 3.32 -10.09
CA SER A 140 4.07 3.46 -10.16
C SER A 140 3.53 2.85 -11.44
N SER A 141 2.25 2.51 -11.45
CA SER A 141 1.56 2.01 -12.64
C SER A 141 1.53 3.01 -13.79
N GLU A 142 1.63 4.31 -13.49
CA GLU A 142 1.64 5.40 -14.46
C GLU A 142 3.05 5.75 -14.97
N GLN A 143 4.11 5.39 -14.23
CA GLN A 143 5.48 5.68 -14.65
C GLN A 143 5.94 4.65 -15.67
N ASN A 144 6.50 5.16 -16.77
CA ASN A 144 7.11 4.32 -17.79
C ASN A 144 8.30 3.54 -17.19
N LEU A 145 8.09 2.26 -16.88
CA LEU A 145 9.10 1.37 -16.32
C LEU A 145 10.31 1.22 -17.26
N SER A 146 10.12 1.41 -18.58
CA SER A 146 11.21 1.45 -19.53
C SER A 146 12.18 2.59 -19.22
N TYR A 147 11.69 3.71 -18.65
CA TYR A 147 12.55 4.79 -18.18
C TYR A 147 13.46 4.35 -17.03
N GLN A 148 12.93 3.61 -16.05
CA GLN A 148 13.73 3.13 -14.90
C GLN A 148 14.78 2.09 -15.30
N LEU A 149 14.49 1.30 -16.34
CA LEU A 149 15.38 0.27 -16.88
C LEU A 149 16.24 0.77 -18.06
N SER A 150 16.28 2.08 -18.29
CA SER A 150 17.12 2.73 -19.31
C SER A 150 18.14 3.67 -18.68
N TYR A 151 19.22 3.92 -19.39
CA TYR A 151 20.25 4.92 -19.00
C TYR A 151 19.95 6.30 -19.59
N THR A 152 18.72 6.77 -19.43
CA THR A 152 18.30 8.10 -19.95
C THR A 152 18.63 9.24 -18.99
N SER A 153 18.75 8.94 -17.71
CA SER A 153 19.08 9.88 -16.64
C SER A 153 19.94 9.16 -15.60
N LYS A 154 20.85 9.88 -14.95
CA LYS A 154 21.63 9.36 -13.81
C LYS A 154 20.76 8.91 -12.62
N PHE A 155 19.47 9.17 -12.68
CA PHE A 155 18.50 8.92 -11.61
C PHE A 155 17.71 7.62 -11.77
N THR A 156 17.84 6.95 -12.92
CA THR A 156 17.18 5.68 -13.17
C THR A 156 17.81 4.54 -12.38
N LEU A 157 17.06 3.49 -12.14
CA LEU A 157 17.54 2.30 -11.44
C LEU A 157 18.74 1.66 -12.17
N LEU A 158 18.66 1.59 -13.52
CA LEU A 158 19.77 1.10 -14.33
C LEU A 158 21.02 1.95 -14.19
N SER A 159 20.88 3.28 -14.16
CA SER A 159 22.02 4.19 -14.02
C SER A 159 22.74 4.04 -12.68
N LYS A 160 22.01 3.77 -11.61
CA LYS A 160 22.58 3.51 -10.28
C LYS A 160 23.42 2.23 -10.26
N VAL A 161 22.87 1.16 -10.84
CA VAL A 161 23.57 -0.13 -10.99
C VAL A 161 24.84 0.05 -11.82
N THR A 162 24.75 0.73 -12.94
CA THR A 162 25.87 0.92 -13.87
C THR A 162 26.94 1.83 -13.30
N LYS A 163 26.58 2.84 -12.49
CA LYS A 163 27.57 3.66 -11.76
C LYS A 163 28.40 2.78 -10.82
N SER A 164 27.77 1.93 -10.03
CA SER A 164 28.48 1.02 -9.12
C SER A 164 29.36 0.01 -9.87
N PHE A 165 28.93 -0.47 -11.03
CA PHE A 165 29.76 -1.32 -11.90
C PHE A 165 30.97 -0.54 -12.44
N HIS A 166 30.78 0.71 -12.84
CA HIS A 166 31.85 1.55 -13.32
C HIS A 166 32.92 1.79 -12.24
N ASP A 167 32.50 2.12 -11.00
CA ASP A 167 33.41 2.32 -9.89
C ASP A 167 34.25 1.05 -9.65
N LYS A 168 33.63 -0.12 -9.66
CA LYS A 168 34.32 -1.41 -9.52
C LYS A 168 35.20 -1.78 -10.72
N LEU A 169 34.83 -1.37 -11.93
CA LEU A 169 35.69 -1.53 -13.10
C LEU A 169 36.98 -0.72 -12.96
N ASN A 170 36.85 0.50 -12.43
CA ASN A 170 38.00 1.41 -12.24
C ASN A 170 38.96 1.00 -11.11
N GLU A 171 38.54 0.10 -10.21
CA GLU A 171 39.44 -0.46 -9.18
C GLU A 171 40.57 -1.33 -9.78
N SER A 172 40.42 -1.81 -11.03
CA SER A 172 41.41 -2.65 -11.72
C SER A 172 42.02 -1.92 -12.92
N THR A 173 43.29 -1.57 -12.82
CA THR A 173 44.04 -0.95 -13.94
C THR A 173 44.04 -1.82 -15.19
N GLU A 174 44.13 -3.15 -15.06
CA GLU A 174 44.08 -4.08 -16.17
C GLU A 174 42.75 -4.02 -16.93
N ARG A 175 41.63 -3.93 -16.21
CA ARG A 175 40.31 -3.79 -16.84
C ARG A 175 40.13 -2.46 -17.54
N VAL A 176 40.63 -1.40 -16.94
CA VAL A 176 40.63 -0.04 -17.52
C VAL A 176 41.45 -0.02 -18.81
N ASP A 177 42.66 -0.60 -18.79
CA ASP A 177 43.55 -0.60 -19.96
C ASP A 177 42.94 -1.45 -21.11
N ARG A 178 42.34 -2.60 -20.81
CA ARG A 178 41.58 -3.37 -21.81
C ARG A 178 40.43 -2.60 -22.44
N LEU A 179 39.72 -1.80 -21.67
CA LEU A 179 38.67 -0.93 -22.20
C LEU A 179 39.24 0.16 -23.10
N LYS A 180 40.38 0.78 -22.70
CA LYS A 180 41.07 1.75 -23.54
C LYS A 180 41.46 1.17 -24.89
N ASP A 181 42.09 0.00 -24.89
CA ASP A 181 42.47 -0.69 -26.12
C ASP A 181 41.29 -0.98 -27.05
N LEU A 182 40.14 -1.38 -26.47
CA LEU A 182 38.91 -1.59 -27.25
C LEU A 182 38.41 -0.28 -27.90
N PHE A 183 38.46 0.83 -27.21
CA PHE A 183 38.04 2.12 -27.76
C PHE A 183 39.03 2.66 -28.81
N GLU A 184 40.34 2.44 -28.64
CA GLU A 184 41.32 2.75 -29.68
C GLU A 184 41.08 1.91 -30.94
N ASN A 185 40.71 0.63 -30.82
CA ASN A 185 40.34 -0.19 -31.94
C ASN A 185 39.07 0.32 -32.64
N ILE A 186 38.06 0.78 -31.88
CA ILE A 186 36.86 1.40 -32.47
C ILE A 186 37.28 2.66 -33.25
N LYS A 187 38.10 3.52 -32.67
CA LYS A 187 38.63 4.74 -33.31
C LYS A 187 39.38 4.43 -34.60
N SER A 188 40.25 3.43 -34.59
CA SER A 188 41.00 3.02 -35.78
C SER A 188 40.04 2.53 -36.89
N THR A 189 39.01 1.77 -36.54
CA THR A 189 38.01 1.30 -37.50
C THR A 189 37.23 2.45 -38.15
N PHE A 190 36.92 3.53 -37.41
CA PHE A 190 36.30 4.71 -38.01
C PHE A 190 37.26 5.44 -38.96
N LEU A 191 38.56 5.47 -38.64
CA LEU A 191 39.58 6.10 -39.47
C LEU A 191 39.89 5.30 -40.79
N GLU A 192 39.48 4.03 -40.84
CA GLU A 192 39.54 3.21 -42.06
C GLU A 192 38.49 3.63 -43.12
N VAL A 193 37.45 4.39 -42.68
CA VAL A 193 36.48 4.99 -43.62
C VAL A 193 37.19 6.17 -44.30
N GLU A 194 37.38 6.07 -45.62
CA GLU A 194 38.20 7.01 -46.43
C GLU A 194 37.73 8.48 -46.20
N GLU A 195 36.43 8.71 -46.25
CA GLU A 195 35.86 10.05 -46.08
C GLU A 195 36.10 10.62 -44.67
N PHE A 196 36.06 9.77 -43.63
CA PHE A 196 36.30 10.20 -42.24
C PHE A 196 37.79 10.45 -42.01
N GLY A 197 38.68 9.63 -42.54
CA GLY A 197 40.10 9.82 -42.51
C GLY A 197 40.55 11.11 -43.23
N ALA A 198 40.00 11.36 -44.44
CA ALA A 198 40.20 12.56 -45.21
C ALA A 198 39.69 13.81 -44.47
N PHE A 199 38.48 13.73 -43.85
CA PHE A 199 37.93 14.83 -43.07
C PHE A 199 38.82 15.18 -41.87
N ASN A 200 39.28 14.18 -41.11
CA ASN A 200 40.15 14.39 -39.94
C ASN A 200 41.47 15.09 -40.35
N THR A 201 42.08 14.63 -41.46
CA THR A 201 43.30 15.20 -42.01
C THR A 201 43.11 16.65 -42.47
N ASN A 202 42.03 16.90 -43.22
CA ASN A 202 41.72 18.24 -43.72
C ASN A 202 41.38 19.21 -42.55
N MET A 203 40.62 18.77 -41.56
CA MET A 203 40.29 19.56 -40.39
C MET A 203 41.56 20.00 -39.63
N SER A 204 42.48 19.07 -39.39
CA SER A 204 43.76 19.36 -38.73
C SER A 204 44.64 20.33 -39.54
N SER A 205 44.68 20.16 -40.87
CA SER A 205 45.41 21.03 -41.78
C SER A 205 44.82 22.44 -41.81
N ILE A 206 43.51 22.60 -41.97
CA ILE A 206 42.82 23.89 -42.01
C ILE A 206 42.96 24.60 -40.64
N ALA A 207 42.78 23.89 -39.54
CA ALA A 207 42.98 24.45 -38.22
C ALA A 207 44.41 24.96 -38.00
N GLY A 208 45.41 24.19 -38.45
CA GLY A 208 46.83 24.65 -38.40
C GLY A 208 47.12 25.91 -39.21
N GLN A 209 46.43 26.06 -40.38
CA GLN A 209 46.56 27.26 -41.20
C GLN A 209 45.84 28.49 -40.57
N MET A 210 44.68 28.29 -39.95
CA MET A 210 43.90 29.37 -39.33
C MET A 210 44.50 29.82 -37.98
N LEU A 211 45.14 28.94 -37.27
CA LEU A 211 45.67 29.14 -35.92
C LEU A 211 47.19 29.25 -35.93
N SER A 212 47.74 30.09 -36.81
CA SER A 212 49.18 30.21 -37.13
C SER A 212 50.12 30.36 -35.91
N ASN A 213 49.57 30.61 -34.70
CA ASN A 213 50.33 30.73 -33.45
C ASN A 213 49.98 29.62 -32.42
N MET A 214 49.20 28.60 -32.77
CA MET A 214 48.87 27.50 -31.88
C MET A 214 49.51 26.19 -32.35
N THR A 215 50.24 25.56 -31.46
CA THR A 215 50.92 24.26 -31.69
C THR A 215 50.00 23.06 -31.43
N HIS A 216 48.69 23.26 -31.35
CA HIS A 216 47.75 22.20 -31.01
C HIS A 216 47.19 21.53 -32.27
N ALA A 217 47.32 20.20 -32.37
CA ALA A 217 46.65 19.41 -33.36
C ALA A 217 45.21 19.09 -32.90
N LEU A 218 44.24 19.20 -33.82
CA LEU A 218 42.89 18.77 -33.57
C LEU A 218 42.77 17.29 -33.93
N ALA A 219 42.24 16.50 -33.02
CA ALA A 219 41.94 15.09 -33.26
C ALA A 219 40.56 14.75 -32.72
N PHE A 220 39.84 13.85 -33.38
CA PHE A 220 38.68 13.24 -32.82
C PHE A 220 39.08 12.23 -31.75
N ASP A 221 38.47 12.31 -30.61
CA ASP A 221 38.62 11.33 -29.56
C ASP A 221 37.24 10.90 -29.04
N PHE A 222 37.12 9.63 -28.63
CA PHE A 222 35.94 9.15 -27.94
C PHE A 222 36.10 9.45 -26.47
N ALA A 223 35.14 10.17 -25.87
CA ALA A 223 35.08 10.35 -24.42
C ALA A 223 34.71 9.01 -23.76
N ALA A 224 35.56 8.04 -23.97
CA ALA A 224 35.30 6.61 -23.74
C ALA A 224 35.23 6.23 -22.27
N TYR A 225 35.81 7.11 -21.40
CA TYR A 225 35.86 6.84 -19.95
C TYR A 225 34.70 7.44 -19.16
N ASP A 226 33.84 8.23 -19.81
CA ASP A 226 32.62 8.68 -19.15
C ASP A 226 31.58 7.55 -19.20
N PRO A 227 31.17 6.98 -18.04
CA PRO A 227 30.17 5.92 -17.97
C PRO A 227 28.88 6.27 -18.71
N SER A 228 28.56 7.59 -18.73
CA SER A 228 27.37 8.10 -19.41
C SER A 228 27.36 7.80 -20.91
N ASN A 229 28.52 7.55 -21.53
CA ASN A 229 28.61 7.31 -22.96
C ASN A 229 28.37 5.86 -23.36
N TYR A 230 28.95 4.88 -22.67
CA TYR A 230 28.74 3.48 -23.04
C TYR A 230 27.57 2.83 -22.31
N PHE A 231 27.22 3.27 -21.10
CA PHE A 231 26.02 2.76 -20.42
C PHE A 231 24.70 3.28 -21.03
N LYS A 232 24.71 4.41 -21.76
CA LYS A 232 23.53 4.84 -22.53
C LYS A 232 23.05 3.82 -23.54
N THR A 233 23.92 2.95 -24.02
CA THR A 233 23.58 1.87 -24.95
C THR A 233 23.13 0.59 -24.26
N LEU A 234 23.33 0.51 -22.92
CA LEU A 234 22.91 -0.67 -22.15
C LEU A 234 21.38 -0.71 -22.04
N LYS A 235 20.80 -1.79 -22.47
CA LYS A 235 19.35 -2.05 -22.38
C LYS A 235 19.11 -3.40 -21.75
N VAL A 236 18.03 -3.50 -20.97
CA VAL A 236 17.55 -4.78 -20.46
C VAL A 236 16.60 -5.36 -21.48
N HIS A 237 16.97 -6.50 -22.06
CA HIS A 237 16.16 -7.20 -23.04
C HIS A 237 15.66 -8.52 -22.46
N PRO A 238 14.35 -8.78 -22.42
CA PRO A 238 13.81 -10.10 -22.15
C PRO A 238 14.10 -11.02 -23.33
N THR A 239 14.41 -12.29 -23.04
CA THR A 239 14.62 -13.31 -24.05
C THR A 239 13.58 -14.42 -23.87
N GLU A 240 12.93 -14.80 -24.95
CA GLU A 240 11.98 -15.92 -24.98
C GLU A 240 12.30 -16.82 -26.19
N GLY A 241 12.51 -18.12 -25.94
CA GLY A 241 12.82 -19.08 -26.99
C GLY A 241 14.14 -18.80 -27.76
N GLY A 242 15.05 -18.00 -27.20
CA GLY A 242 16.30 -17.57 -27.82
C GLY A 242 16.19 -16.28 -28.65
N GLU A 243 15.01 -15.70 -28.76
CA GLU A 243 14.77 -14.40 -29.39
C GLU A 243 14.77 -13.28 -28.37
N THR A 244 15.42 -12.18 -28.70
CA THR A 244 15.44 -10.96 -27.88
C THR A 244 14.25 -10.10 -28.23
N ARG A 245 13.42 -9.78 -27.24
CA ARG A 245 12.25 -8.90 -27.41
C ARG A 245 12.53 -7.50 -26.88
N ALA A 246 11.85 -6.51 -27.42
CA ALA A 246 11.86 -5.19 -26.80
C ALA A 246 11.06 -5.21 -25.48
N TYR A 247 11.46 -4.39 -24.52
CA TYR A 247 10.79 -4.29 -23.23
C TYR A 247 9.31 -3.86 -23.39
N GLU A 248 9.06 -2.98 -24.36
CA GLU A 248 7.75 -2.44 -24.70
C GLU A 248 6.78 -3.49 -25.27
N GLU A 249 7.29 -4.61 -25.75
CA GLU A 249 6.49 -5.74 -26.26
C GLU A 249 5.92 -6.59 -25.12
N LEU A 250 6.45 -6.45 -23.91
CA LEU A 250 5.93 -7.14 -22.74
C LEU A 250 4.61 -6.51 -22.28
N GLY A 251 3.68 -7.34 -21.81
CA GLY A 251 2.51 -6.86 -21.10
C GLY A 251 2.89 -6.11 -19.81
N THR A 252 2.10 -5.11 -19.43
CA THR A 252 2.37 -4.22 -18.26
C THR A 252 2.69 -4.98 -16.98
N GLY A 253 1.98 -6.08 -16.68
CA GLY A 253 2.27 -6.92 -15.52
C GLY A 253 3.63 -7.62 -15.59
N GLN A 254 4.08 -8.03 -16.77
CA GLN A 254 5.42 -8.61 -16.96
C GLN A 254 6.50 -7.55 -16.80
N GLN A 255 6.26 -6.33 -17.26
CA GLN A 255 7.16 -5.20 -17.08
C GLN A 255 7.35 -4.87 -15.59
N GLN A 256 6.26 -4.86 -14.79
CA GLN A 256 6.33 -4.66 -13.34
C GLN A 256 7.16 -5.75 -12.64
N ILE A 257 6.92 -7.02 -12.98
CA ILE A 257 7.68 -8.16 -12.42
C ILE A 257 9.17 -8.05 -12.78
N LEU A 258 9.49 -7.63 -14.00
CA LEU A 258 10.88 -7.44 -14.43
C LEU A 258 11.57 -6.32 -13.64
N ALA A 259 10.89 -5.18 -13.45
CA ALA A 259 11.42 -4.07 -12.65
C ALA A 259 11.65 -4.47 -11.19
N LEU A 260 10.71 -5.20 -10.59
CA LEU A 260 10.84 -5.76 -9.25
C LEU A 260 12.02 -6.72 -9.12
N SER A 261 12.17 -7.62 -10.11
CA SER A 261 13.28 -8.57 -10.15
C SER A 261 14.63 -7.86 -10.26
N PHE A 262 14.68 -6.79 -11.07
CA PHE A 262 15.88 -5.96 -11.21
C PHE A 262 16.23 -5.23 -9.91
N ALA A 263 15.25 -4.61 -9.24
CA ALA A 263 15.44 -3.94 -7.95
C ALA A 263 15.90 -4.91 -6.86
N HIS A 264 15.33 -6.11 -6.82
CA HIS A 264 15.74 -7.15 -5.88
C HIS A 264 17.18 -7.65 -6.17
N ALA A 265 17.52 -7.87 -7.43
CA ALA A 265 18.88 -8.24 -7.82
C ALA A 265 19.89 -7.14 -7.42
N TYR A 266 19.52 -5.88 -7.63
CA TYR A 266 20.32 -4.74 -7.18
C TYR A 266 20.53 -4.78 -5.67
N ALA A 267 19.47 -4.86 -4.87
CA ALA A 267 19.57 -4.91 -3.41
C ALA A 267 20.43 -6.07 -2.91
N LYS A 268 20.35 -7.24 -3.55
CA LYS A 268 21.20 -8.40 -3.20
C LYS A 268 22.67 -8.23 -3.60
N SER A 269 22.93 -7.55 -4.70
CA SER A 269 24.29 -7.45 -5.27
C SER A 269 25.12 -6.32 -4.63
N PHE A 270 24.46 -5.29 -4.10
CA PHE A 270 25.09 -4.11 -3.53
C PHE A 270 24.84 -4.01 -2.02
N LEU A 271 25.30 -5.05 -1.31
CA LEU A 271 25.23 -5.17 0.15
C LEU A 271 26.04 -4.06 0.84
N GLY A 272 25.41 -2.99 1.21
CA GLY A 272 26.05 -1.86 1.91
C GLY A 272 25.25 -0.56 1.80
N GLN A 273 24.48 -0.41 0.73
CA GLN A 273 23.56 0.71 0.54
C GLN A 273 22.13 0.27 0.91
N GLY A 274 21.42 1.12 1.64
CA GLY A 274 20.00 0.93 1.91
C GLY A 274 19.16 1.33 0.70
N LEU A 275 18.11 0.56 0.40
CA LEU A 275 17.17 0.88 -0.66
C LEU A 275 15.74 0.79 -0.12
N ILE A 276 15.00 1.89 -0.21
CA ILE A 276 13.55 1.91 -0.03
C ILE A 276 12.92 1.74 -1.40
N PHE A 277 12.21 0.64 -1.59
CA PHE A 277 11.54 0.33 -2.84
C PHE A 277 10.04 0.57 -2.69
N VAL A 278 9.56 1.62 -3.30
CA VAL A 278 8.14 2.02 -3.24
C VAL A 278 7.44 1.53 -4.49
N ILE A 279 6.30 0.86 -4.32
CA ILE A 279 5.48 0.35 -5.41
C ILE A 279 4.06 0.85 -5.20
N ASP A 280 3.61 1.67 -6.14
CA ASP A 280 2.26 2.23 -6.12
C ASP A 280 1.35 1.33 -6.94
N GLU A 281 0.35 0.73 -6.28
CA GLU A 281 -0.66 -0.16 -6.87
C GLU A 281 -0.05 -1.33 -7.68
N PRO A 282 0.69 -2.25 -7.05
CA PRO A 282 1.32 -3.38 -7.74
C PRO A 282 0.33 -4.35 -8.39
N GLU A 283 -0.95 -4.30 -8.01
CA GLU A 283 -2.03 -5.08 -8.60
C GLU A 283 -2.48 -4.63 -9.98
N ALA A 284 -2.17 -3.40 -10.38
CA ALA A 284 -2.59 -2.86 -11.65
C ALA A 284 -2.22 -3.80 -12.82
N HIS A 285 -3.19 -4.11 -13.66
CA HIS A 285 -3.04 -5.00 -14.82
C HIS A 285 -2.67 -6.47 -14.51
N LEU A 286 -2.78 -6.93 -13.25
CA LEU A 286 -2.53 -8.31 -12.86
C LEU A 286 -3.84 -9.05 -12.55
N HIS A 287 -3.96 -10.28 -13.05
CA HIS A 287 -5.07 -11.15 -12.64
C HIS A 287 -4.89 -11.65 -11.19
N PRO A 288 -5.97 -12.05 -10.47
CA PRO A 288 -5.93 -12.35 -9.04
C PRO A 288 -4.84 -13.35 -8.59
N LEU A 289 -4.56 -14.38 -9.39
CA LEU A 289 -3.50 -15.35 -9.04
C LEU A 289 -2.11 -14.73 -9.15
N ALA A 290 -1.88 -13.84 -10.14
CA ALA A 290 -0.62 -13.12 -10.27
C ALA A 290 -0.43 -12.13 -9.12
N GLN A 291 -1.50 -11.47 -8.67
CA GLN A 291 -1.46 -10.60 -7.48
C GLN A 291 -1.04 -11.38 -6.23
N LYS A 292 -1.64 -12.55 -5.96
CA LYS A 292 -1.25 -13.43 -4.85
C LYS A 292 0.20 -13.87 -4.93
N TRP A 293 0.65 -14.26 -6.12
CA TRP A 293 2.04 -14.66 -6.33
C TRP A 293 3.00 -13.49 -6.09
N LEU A 294 2.67 -12.32 -6.62
CA LEU A 294 3.47 -11.11 -6.46
C LEU A 294 3.56 -10.70 -4.97
N ALA A 295 2.43 -10.68 -4.27
CA ALA A 295 2.38 -10.39 -2.83
C ALA A 295 3.32 -11.33 -2.06
N LYS A 296 3.21 -12.65 -2.29
CA LYS A 296 4.12 -13.64 -1.67
C LYS A 296 5.60 -13.34 -1.95
N LYS A 297 5.93 -12.93 -3.19
CA LYS A 297 7.31 -12.57 -3.56
C LYS A 297 7.78 -11.31 -2.86
N MET A 298 6.93 -10.29 -2.72
CA MET A 298 7.27 -9.05 -2.01
C MET A 298 7.56 -9.30 -0.53
N PHE A 299 6.77 -10.12 0.15
CA PHE A 299 7.06 -10.53 1.52
C PHE A 299 8.39 -11.28 1.62
N GLN A 300 8.70 -12.17 0.67
CA GLN A 300 9.99 -12.86 0.64
C GLN A 300 11.16 -11.89 0.42
N MET A 301 11.02 -10.93 -0.49
CA MET A 301 12.04 -9.92 -0.76
C MET A 301 12.29 -9.02 0.47
N ALA A 302 11.24 -8.66 1.19
CA ALA A 302 11.36 -7.89 2.43
C ALA A 302 12.08 -8.72 3.52
N LYS A 303 11.74 -10.01 3.65
CA LYS A 303 12.43 -10.94 4.55
C LYS A 303 13.92 -11.09 4.21
N ASP A 304 14.27 -11.05 2.93
CA ASP A 304 15.65 -11.06 2.42
C ASP A 304 16.39 -9.73 2.67
N GLY A 305 15.72 -8.70 3.20
CA GLY A 305 16.32 -7.44 3.64
C GLY A 305 16.02 -6.22 2.77
N LEU A 306 15.25 -6.34 1.68
CA LEU A 306 14.78 -5.19 0.91
C LEU A 306 13.69 -4.44 1.70
N GLN A 307 13.82 -3.13 1.84
CA GLN A 307 12.78 -2.31 2.46
C GLN A 307 11.73 -1.94 1.40
N ILE A 308 10.53 -2.50 1.53
CA ILE A 308 9.43 -2.34 0.58
C ILE A 308 8.33 -1.49 1.21
N VAL A 309 7.84 -0.53 0.45
CA VAL A 309 6.61 0.23 0.73
C VAL A 309 5.67 0.02 -0.44
N LEU A 310 4.43 -0.35 -0.17
CA LEU A 310 3.44 -0.49 -1.24
C LEU A 310 2.12 0.16 -0.86
N THR A 311 1.45 0.74 -1.84
CA THR A 311 0.04 1.09 -1.76
C THR A 311 -0.77 0.00 -2.44
N THR A 312 -1.96 -0.28 -1.97
CA THR A 312 -2.81 -1.29 -2.62
C THR A 312 -4.29 -1.08 -2.34
N HIS A 313 -5.12 -1.44 -3.31
CA HIS A 313 -6.57 -1.62 -3.19
C HIS A 313 -6.96 -3.11 -3.30
N SER A 314 -5.98 -4.02 -3.32
CA SER A 314 -6.23 -5.45 -3.45
C SER A 314 -6.08 -6.17 -2.11
N PRO A 315 -7.06 -6.95 -1.68
CA PRO A 315 -6.99 -7.75 -0.45
C PRO A 315 -5.88 -8.79 -0.49
N PHE A 316 -5.35 -9.13 -1.67
CA PHE A 316 -4.30 -10.15 -1.81
C PHE A 316 -2.93 -9.71 -1.30
N PHE A 317 -2.69 -8.40 -1.13
CA PHE A 317 -1.46 -7.88 -0.54
C PHE A 317 -1.55 -7.72 0.99
N ILE A 318 -2.72 -7.92 1.58
CA ILE A 318 -2.92 -7.85 3.03
C ILE A 318 -2.67 -9.23 3.63
N ASN A 319 -1.74 -9.32 4.58
CA ASN A 319 -1.46 -10.56 5.31
C ASN A 319 -1.51 -10.31 6.82
N LEU A 320 -2.53 -10.83 7.48
CA LEU A 320 -2.77 -10.64 8.91
C LEU A 320 -1.79 -11.40 9.82
N GLU A 321 -0.87 -12.19 9.26
CA GLU A 321 0.29 -12.68 10.03
C GLU A 321 1.25 -11.54 10.42
N PHE A 322 1.20 -10.42 9.69
CA PHE A 322 2.10 -9.27 9.81
C PHE A 322 1.30 -7.99 10.04
N LEU A 323 0.62 -7.88 11.18
CA LEU A 323 -0.23 -6.73 11.50
C LEU A 323 0.53 -5.40 11.49
N ASP A 324 1.76 -5.40 12.00
CA ASP A 324 2.62 -4.21 12.02
C ASP A 324 2.95 -3.66 10.61
N SER A 325 2.76 -4.50 9.58
CA SER A 325 2.95 -4.11 8.18
C SER A 325 1.82 -3.23 7.65
N ILE A 326 0.62 -3.30 8.25
CA ILE A 326 -0.61 -2.75 7.69
C ILE A 326 -0.86 -1.37 8.28
N ASN A 327 -0.88 -0.36 7.42
CA ASN A 327 -1.26 1.00 7.78
C ASN A 327 -2.51 1.39 7.00
N LEU A 328 -3.63 1.51 7.69
CA LEU A 328 -4.87 2.03 7.12
C LEU A 328 -4.80 3.56 7.12
N ILE A 329 -4.92 4.14 5.95
CA ILE A 329 -4.91 5.58 5.73
C ILE A 329 -6.35 6.04 5.50
N LYS A 330 -6.80 6.96 6.33
CA LYS A 330 -8.12 7.59 6.20
C LYS A 330 -7.96 9.08 6.00
N LYS A 331 -8.96 9.69 5.40
CA LYS A 331 -9.06 11.14 5.26
C LYS A 331 -10.40 11.62 5.80
N ASN A 332 -10.35 12.17 6.98
CA ASN A 332 -11.42 12.97 7.54
C ASN A 332 -11.22 14.45 7.16
N GLU A 333 -10.93 15.34 8.08
CA GLU A 333 -10.49 16.70 7.77
C GLU A 333 -9.07 16.72 7.20
N GLN A 334 -8.20 15.85 7.69
CA GLN A 334 -6.83 15.61 7.24
C GLN A 334 -6.54 14.11 7.09
N THR A 335 -5.39 13.77 6.53
CA THR A 335 -4.93 12.37 6.47
C THR A 335 -4.54 11.88 7.86
N GLU A 336 -5.05 10.72 8.21
CA GLU A 336 -4.77 9.99 9.46
C GLU A 336 -4.24 8.58 9.12
N THR A 337 -3.49 7.99 10.05
CA THR A 337 -2.93 6.64 9.89
C THR A 337 -3.25 5.77 11.08
N PHE A 338 -3.68 4.55 10.82
CA PHE A 338 -4.02 3.53 11.81
C PHE A 338 -3.16 2.30 11.57
N ASN A 339 -2.25 2.05 12.49
CA ASN A 339 -1.41 0.85 12.54
C ASN A 339 -1.67 0.13 13.86
N ILE A 340 -1.96 -1.15 13.80
CA ILE A 340 -2.34 -1.96 14.95
C ILE A 340 -1.39 -3.15 15.09
N SER A 341 -0.61 -3.16 16.16
CA SER A 341 0.22 -4.32 16.50
C SER A 341 -0.61 -5.47 17.08
N ALA A 342 -0.08 -6.68 17.06
CA ALA A 342 -0.72 -7.83 17.69
C ALA A 342 -1.03 -7.56 19.18
N ARG A 343 -0.11 -6.88 19.86
CA ARG A 343 -0.26 -6.51 21.28
C ARG A 343 -1.39 -5.50 21.50
N SER A 344 -1.44 -4.43 20.71
CA SER A 344 -2.51 -3.42 20.84
C SER A 344 -3.87 -3.99 20.46
N LEU A 345 -3.95 -4.86 19.45
CA LEU A 345 -5.16 -5.57 19.09
C LEU A 345 -5.64 -6.49 20.22
N ALA A 346 -4.73 -7.24 20.87
CA ALA A 346 -5.05 -8.11 22.01
C ALA A 346 -5.60 -7.30 23.19
N GLN A 347 -5.01 -6.15 23.48
CA GLN A 347 -5.48 -5.22 24.52
C GLN A 347 -6.87 -4.68 24.17
N HIS A 348 -7.07 -4.20 22.95
CA HIS A 348 -8.38 -3.71 22.48
C HIS A 348 -9.45 -4.79 22.58
N CYS A 349 -9.16 -6.02 22.15
CA CYS A 349 -10.09 -7.13 22.27
C CYS A 349 -10.46 -7.44 23.73
N THR A 350 -9.48 -7.42 24.64
CA THR A 350 -9.72 -7.66 26.07
C THR A 350 -10.58 -6.56 26.68
N GLN A 351 -10.30 -5.30 26.36
CA GLN A 351 -11.11 -4.14 26.80
C GLN A 351 -12.56 -4.21 26.29
N SER A 352 -12.75 -4.78 25.10
CA SER A 352 -14.07 -5.01 24.49
C SER A 352 -14.70 -6.36 24.90
N GLY A 353 -14.28 -6.96 26.03
CA GLY A 353 -14.92 -8.12 26.64
C GLY A 353 -14.45 -9.49 26.16
N ALA A 354 -13.37 -9.60 25.37
CA ALA A 354 -12.82 -10.88 25.00
C ALA A 354 -12.08 -11.53 26.18
N THR A 355 -12.32 -12.83 26.41
CA THR A 355 -11.77 -13.56 27.58
C THR A 355 -10.38 -14.16 27.37
N ASN A 356 -9.98 -14.44 26.13
CA ASN A 356 -8.74 -15.15 25.80
C ASN A 356 -7.97 -14.49 24.64
N ALA A 357 -7.95 -13.16 24.58
CA ALA A 357 -7.21 -12.42 23.55
C ALA A 357 -5.78 -12.14 24.03
N THR A 358 -4.82 -12.88 23.51
CA THR A 358 -3.38 -12.67 23.71
C THR A 358 -2.68 -12.48 22.36
N GLU A 359 -1.47 -11.93 22.36
CA GLU A 359 -0.67 -11.80 21.12
C GLU A 359 -0.51 -13.15 20.41
N GLU A 360 -0.34 -14.24 21.17
CA GLU A 360 -0.15 -15.60 20.66
C GLU A 360 -1.41 -16.21 20.05
N THR A 361 -2.60 -15.81 20.49
CA THR A 361 -3.89 -16.38 20.02
C THR A 361 -4.53 -15.56 18.92
N ILE A 362 -4.29 -14.25 18.86
CA ILE A 362 -4.95 -13.30 17.97
C ILE A 362 -4.48 -13.48 16.53
N VAL A 363 -3.17 -13.46 16.29
CA VAL A 363 -2.61 -13.54 14.93
C VAL A 363 -2.98 -14.86 14.24
N PRO A 364 -2.83 -16.05 14.87
CA PRO A 364 -3.26 -17.30 14.25
C PRO A 364 -4.75 -17.35 13.91
N PHE A 365 -5.60 -16.75 14.74
CA PHE A 365 -7.03 -16.71 14.45
C PHE A 365 -7.33 -15.86 13.21
N TYR A 366 -6.87 -14.59 13.19
CA TYR A 366 -7.20 -13.69 12.10
C TYR A 366 -6.53 -14.09 10.79
N SER A 367 -5.30 -14.58 10.81
CA SER A 367 -4.63 -15.05 9.59
C SER A 367 -5.31 -16.28 8.99
N ALA A 368 -5.76 -17.23 9.82
CA ALA A 368 -6.44 -18.42 9.33
C ALA A 368 -7.87 -18.16 8.78
N HIS A 369 -8.52 -17.10 9.24
CA HIS A 369 -9.89 -16.76 8.85
C HIS A 369 -9.98 -15.56 7.90
N SER A 370 -8.87 -14.97 7.49
CA SER A 370 -8.81 -13.85 6.55
C SER A 370 -9.10 -14.33 5.12
N THR A 371 -10.34 -14.19 4.70
CA THR A 371 -10.73 -14.37 3.29
C THR A 371 -10.63 -13.03 2.54
N PRO A 372 -10.49 -13.03 1.20
CA PRO A 372 -10.52 -11.78 0.44
C PRO A 372 -11.77 -10.95 0.70
N ASN A 373 -12.92 -11.60 0.91
CA ASN A 373 -14.17 -10.91 1.22
C ASN A 373 -14.10 -10.17 2.56
N ILE A 374 -13.59 -10.82 3.59
CA ILE A 374 -13.36 -10.17 4.90
C ILE A 374 -12.35 -9.02 4.75
N LEU A 375 -11.25 -9.24 4.05
CA LEU A 375 -10.23 -8.20 3.88
C LEU A 375 -10.71 -6.99 3.05
N ASN A 376 -11.77 -7.15 2.24
CA ASN A 376 -12.42 -6.02 1.57
C ASN A 376 -13.00 -4.99 2.56
N GLY A 377 -13.27 -5.38 3.80
CA GLY A 377 -13.68 -4.44 4.84
C GLY A 377 -12.71 -3.29 5.10
N PHE A 378 -11.42 -3.46 4.79
CA PHE A 378 -10.44 -2.37 4.88
C PHE A 378 -10.65 -1.25 3.84
N PHE A 379 -11.42 -1.52 2.80
CA PHE A 379 -11.70 -0.58 1.70
C PHE A 379 -13.13 -0.04 1.75
N ALA A 380 -13.90 -0.41 2.78
CA ALA A 380 -15.27 0.03 2.97
C ALA A 380 -15.35 1.24 3.91
N ASN A 381 -16.30 2.14 3.65
CA ASN A 381 -16.63 3.25 4.55
C ASN A 381 -17.21 2.75 5.86
N LYS A 382 -18.10 1.74 5.74
CA LYS A 382 -18.78 1.07 6.86
C LYS A 382 -18.88 -0.42 6.54
N ILE A 383 -19.02 -1.23 7.58
CA ILE A 383 -19.16 -2.67 7.45
C ILE A 383 -20.44 -3.13 8.14
N VAL A 384 -21.19 -4.01 7.49
CA VAL A 384 -22.26 -4.80 8.09
C VAL A 384 -21.79 -6.24 8.20
N LEU A 385 -21.46 -6.68 9.41
CA LEU A 385 -21.08 -8.07 9.67
C LEU A 385 -22.34 -8.93 9.84
N VAL A 386 -22.41 -10.01 9.08
CA VAL A 386 -23.50 -10.97 9.14
C VAL A 386 -22.99 -12.35 9.50
N GLU A 387 -23.88 -13.19 10.03
CA GLU A 387 -23.50 -14.52 10.50
C GLU A 387 -23.07 -15.45 9.36
N GLY A 388 -23.84 -15.44 8.28
CA GLY A 388 -23.69 -16.41 7.21
C GLY A 388 -23.99 -15.90 5.81
N PRO A 389 -23.86 -16.79 4.80
CA PRO A 389 -24.09 -16.42 3.41
C PRO A 389 -25.55 -16.10 3.07
N THR A 390 -26.53 -16.51 3.92
CA THR A 390 -27.93 -16.17 3.69
C THR A 390 -28.14 -14.67 3.76
N GLU A 391 -27.75 -14.06 4.86
CA GLU A 391 -27.84 -12.61 5.08
C GLU A 391 -26.97 -11.85 4.10
N GLU A 392 -25.75 -12.33 3.84
CA GLU A 392 -24.83 -11.70 2.89
C GLU A 392 -25.43 -11.55 1.49
N PHE A 393 -26.18 -12.55 1.02
CA PHE A 393 -26.78 -12.53 -0.32
C PHE A 393 -28.16 -11.89 -0.37
N THR A 394 -28.86 -11.78 0.74
CA THR A 394 -30.26 -11.30 0.78
C THR A 394 -30.37 -9.86 1.25
N LEU A 395 -29.61 -9.45 2.25
CA LEU A 395 -29.69 -8.08 2.79
C LEU A 395 -29.48 -7.01 1.71
N PRO A 396 -28.50 -7.10 0.79
CA PRO A 396 -28.37 -6.11 -0.27
C PRO A 396 -29.65 -5.94 -1.10
N ILE A 397 -30.34 -7.06 -1.41
CA ILE A 397 -31.58 -7.07 -2.22
C ILE A 397 -32.72 -6.35 -1.50
N TYR A 398 -32.92 -6.65 -0.22
CA TYR A 398 -33.98 -6.02 0.58
C TYR A 398 -33.68 -4.53 0.82
N LEU A 399 -32.44 -4.19 1.15
CA LEU A 399 -32.03 -2.81 1.40
C LEU A 399 -32.15 -1.94 0.13
N GLU A 400 -31.75 -2.46 -1.02
CA GLU A 400 -31.88 -1.75 -2.31
C GLU A 400 -33.38 -1.47 -2.62
N SER A 401 -34.28 -2.39 -2.29
CA SER A 401 -35.72 -2.22 -2.52
C SER A 401 -36.38 -1.14 -1.66
N VAL A 402 -35.75 -0.73 -0.57
CA VAL A 402 -36.14 0.43 0.26
C VAL A 402 -35.31 1.68 -0.04
N GLY A 403 -34.55 1.68 -1.13
CA GLY A 403 -33.77 2.84 -1.59
C GLY A 403 -32.39 2.96 -0.96
N PHE A 404 -31.86 1.89 -0.37
CA PHE A 404 -30.54 1.88 0.26
C PHE A 404 -29.59 0.97 -0.52
N ASP A 405 -28.82 1.52 -1.46
CA ASP A 405 -27.78 0.80 -2.17
C ASP A 405 -26.46 0.82 -1.36
N SER A 406 -26.16 -0.32 -0.75
CA SER A 406 -24.95 -0.46 0.08
C SER A 406 -23.65 -0.28 -0.71
N LEU A 407 -23.63 -0.65 -2.01
CA LEU A 407 -22.44 -0.50 -2.85
C LEU A 407 -22.20 0.95 -3.24
N GLU A 408 -23.24 1.71 -3.59
CA GLU A 408 -23.16 3.15 -3.88
C GLU A 408 -22.63 3.92 -2.67
N LEU A 409 -23.03 3.50 -1.46
CA LEU A 409 -22.62 4.13 -0.21
C LEU A 409 -21.25 3.65 0.31
N GLY A 410 -20.59 2.73 -0.41
CA GLY A 410 -19.31 2.16 0.01
C GLY A 410 -19.40 1.29 1.25
N ILE A 411 -20.55 0.62 1.47
CA ILE A 411 -20.82 -0.24 2.63
C ILE A 411 -20.65 -1.70 2.23
N ALA A 412 -19.77 -2.41 2.94
CA ALA A 412 -19.53 -3.84 2.72
C ALA A 412 -20.40 -4.70 3.65
N ILE A 413 -21.22 -5.59 3.09
CA ILE A 413 -21.95 -6.60 3.84
C ILE A 413 -21.13 -7.89 3.79
N ILE A 414 -20.64 -8.35 4.95
CA ILE A 414 -19.59 -9.38 5.04
C ILE A 414 -20.02 -10.52 5.95
N SER A 415 -20.10 -11.75 5.42
CA SER A 415 -20.29 -12.95 6.22
C SER A 415 -18.99 -13.36 6.93
N VAL A 416 -19.08 -13.57 8.24
CA VAL A 416 -17.96 -14.05 9.06
C VAL A 416 -17.93 -15.57 9.24
N ASN A 417 -18.80 -16.30 8.53
CA ASN A 417 -18.92 -17.75 8.57
C ASN A 417 -19.17 -18.32 9.98
N GLY A 418 -20.14 -17.75 10.64
CA GLY A 418 -20.69 -18.24 11.90
C GLY A 418 -20.66 -17.23 13.06
N LYS A 419 -21.67 -17.28 13.88
CA LYS A 419 -21.96 -16.39 15.01
C LYS A 419 -20.76 -16.17 15.95
N GLY A 420 -19.97 -17.21 16.22
CA GLY A 420 -18.80 -17.12 17.10
C GLY A 420 -17.65 -16.26 16.57
N ASN A 421 -17.71 -15.84 15.31
CA ASN A 421 -16.70 -14.98 14.70
C ASN A 421 -17.14 -13.50 14.66
N LEU A 422 -18.41 -13.19 14.84
CA LEU A 422 -18.95 -11.82 14.79
C LEU A 422 -18.21 -10.90 15.77
N ALA A 423 -18.16 -11.26 17.05
CA ALA A 423 -17.49 -10.46 18.06
C ALA A 423 -16.00 -10.22 17.75
N LYS A 424 -15.32 -11.23 17.23
CA LYS A 424 -13.91 -11.14 16.90
C LYS A 424 -13.67 -10.17 15.76
N TRP A 425 -14.39 -10.30 14.65
CA TRP A 425 -14.24 -9.38 13.52
C TRP A 425 -14.76 -7.98 13.83
N LYS A 426 -15.80 -7.84 14.65
CA LYS A 426 -16.22 -6.52 15.16
C LYS A 426 -15.09 -5.82 15.91
N ARG A 427 -14.44 -6.53 16.86
CA ARG A 427 -13.28 -5.99 17.61
C ARG A 427 -12.13 -5.65 16.69
N PHE A 428 -11.86 -6.50 15.70
CA PHE A 428 -10.80 -6.26 14.73
C PHE A 428 -11.01 -4.95 13.96
N TYR A 429 -12.17 -4.78 13.34
CA TYR A 429 -12.45 -3.57 12.58
C TYR A 429 -12.56 -2.33 13.46
N SER A 430 -13.08 -2.47 14.68
CA SER A 430 -13.14 -1.39 15.67
C SER A 430 -11.74 -0.89 16.08
N ALA A 431 -10.75 -1.79 16.13
CA ALA A 431 -9.36 -1.40 16.41
C ALA A 431 -8.77 -0.50 15.31
N TYR A 432 -9.25 -0.64 14.06
CA TYR A 432 -8.92 0.24 12.93
C TYR A 432 -9.92 1.40 12.77
N GLU A 433 -10.79 1.62 13.77
CA GLU A 433 -11.83 2.64 13.74
C GLU A 433 -12.73 2.57 12.50
N ILE A 434 -12.96 1.37 11.96
CA ILE A 434 -13.90 1.16 10.86
C ILE A 434 -15.31 0.99 11.45
N PRO A 435 -16.27 1.86 11.11
CA PRO A 435 -17.64 1.75 11.59
C PRO A 435 -18.23 0.40 11.21
N THR A 436 -18.78 -0.33 12.18
CA THR A 436 -19.18 -1.72 11.97
C THR A 436 -20.51 -2.00 12.65
N PHE A 437 -21.51 -2.35 11.85
CA PHE A 437 -22.82 -2.84 12.26
C PHE A 437 -22.82 -4.37 12.34
N VAL A 438 -23.58 -4.97 13.25
CA VAL A 438 -23.59 -6.43 13.43
C VAL A 438 -25.02 -6.96 13.28
N CYS A 439 -25.25 -7.92 12.38
CA CYS A 439 -26.53 -8.60 12.22
C CYS A 439 -26.38 -10.10 12.52
N PHE A 440 -27.27 -10.67 13.31
CA PHE A 440 -27.24 -12.10 13.61
C PHE A 440 -28.61 -12.66 14.08
N ASP A 441 -28.71 -13.98 14.03
CA ASP A 441 -29.88 -14.72 14.48
C ASP A 441 -29.91 -14.83 16.01
N ASN A 442 -31.08 -14.69 16.65
CA ASN A 442 -31.20 -14.85 18.08
C ASN A 442 -31.10 -16.33 18.52
N ASP A 443 -31.54 -17.31 17.72
CA ASP A 443 -31.34 -18.74 17.94
C ASP A 443 -31.74 -19.26 19.36
N GLY A 444 -32.61 -18.57 20.06
CA GLY A 444 -32.88 -18.73 21.49
C GLY A 444 -33.16 -20.16 21.98
N LYS A 445 -33.58 -21.04 21.07
CA LYS A 445 -33.84 -22.46 21.35
C LYS A 445 -32.87 -23.41 20.64
N SER A 446 -31.83 -22.85 19.95
CA SER A 446 -30.89 -23.66 19.19
C SER A 446 -29.92 -24.44 20.11
N LYS A 447 -29.70 -25.73 19.78
CA LYS A 447 -28.71 -26.56 20.45
C LYS A 447 -27.26 -26.09 20.29
N LYS A 448 -26.98 -25.20 19.32
CA LYS A 448 -25.63 -24.70 19.01
C LYS A 448 -25.18 -23.56 19.92
N ASP A 449 -26.12 -22.77 20.47
CA ASP A 449 -25.83 -21.68 21.39
C ASP A 449 -26.84 -21.61 22.55
N THR A 450 -27.09 -22.75 23.18
CA THR A 450 -28.10 -22.88 24.26
C THR A 450 -27.83 -21.98 25.46
N LYS A 451 -26.55 -21.59 25.69
CA LYS A 451 -26.16 -20.68 26.77
C LYS A 451 -26.12 -19.22 26.34
N GLY A 452 -26.39 -18.92 25.05
CA GLY A 452 -26.32 -17.58 24.52
C GLY A 452 -24.91 -16.94 24.49
N ASN A 453 -23.83 -17.71 24.78
CA ASN A 453 -22.49 -17.16 24.96
C ASN A 453 -21.97 -16.41 23.72
N LYS A 454 -22.26 -16.90 22.51
CA LYS A 454 -21.82 -16.27 21.26
C LYS A 454 -22.59 -14.99 20.96
N ARG A 455 -23.89 -14.97 21.24
CA ARG A 455 -24.74 -13.78 21.11
C ARG A 455 -24.35 -12.73 22.12
N THR A 456 -24.17 -13.14 23.39
CA THR A 456 -23.65 -12.27 24.46
C THR A 456 -22.30 -11.66 24.07
N ASP A 457 -21.38 -12.44 23.52
CA ASP A 457 -20.06 -11.93 23.10
C ASP A 457 -20.19 -10.94 21.92
N ALA A 458 -21.09 -11.20 20.97
CA ALA A 458 -21.39 -10.27 19.88
C ALA A 458 -21.92 -8.92 20.41
N LEU A 459 -22.89 -8.95 21.33
CA LEU A 459 -23.45 -7.74 21.94
C LEU A 459 -22.45 -7.00 22.83
N LYS A 460 -21.61 -7.71 23.59
CA LYS A 460 -20.51 -7.10 24.36
C LYS A 460 -19.49 -6.42 23.47
N SER A 461 -19.23 -6.97 22.29
CA SER A 461 -18.25 -6.39 21.35
C SER A 461 -18.67 -5.04 20.78
N ILE A 462 -19.94 -4.70 20.86
CA ILE A 462 -20.49 -3.39 20.48
C ILE A 462 -20.74 -2.46 21.68
N GLY A 463 -20.35 -2.88 22.89
CA GLY A 463 -20.43 -2.07 24.10
C GLY A 463 -21.76 -2.15 24.85
N LEU A 464 -22.63 -3.13 24.53
CA LEU A 464 -23.90 -3.26 25.22
C LEU A 464 -23.71 -3.72 26.68
N GLN A 465 -24.44 -3.11 27.60
CA GLN A 465 -24.40 -3.44 29.03
C GLN A 465 -25.15 -4.76 29.30
N ASP A 466 -24.74 -5.47 30.37
CA ASP A 466 -25.24 -6.83 30.67
C ASP A 466 -26.76 -6.86 30.92
N ASP A 467 -27.38 -5.83 31.48
CA ASP A 467 -28.83 -5.71 31.71
C ASP A 467 -29.62 -5.62 30.38
N LEU A 468 -29.10 -4.88 29.42
CA LEU A 468 -29.73 -4.76 28.09
C LEU A 468 -29.53 -6.01 27.23
N ILE A 469 -28.45 -6.76 27.45
CA ILE A 469 -28.17 -8.00 26.70
C ILE A 469 -29.28 -9.04 26.94
N GLU A 470 -29.74 -9.19 28.18
CA GLU A 470 -30.80 -10.17 28.50
C GLU A 470 -32.12 -9.86 27.79
N ASP A 471 -32.49 -8.58 27.73
CA ASP A 471 -33.68 -8.13 27.02
C ASP A 471 -33.59 -8.45 25.51
N VAL A 472 -32.46 -8.19 24.88
CA VAL A 472 -32.24 -8.49 23.45
C VAL A 472 -32.27 -9.98 23.19
N LEU A 473 -31.67 -10.81 24.06
CA LEU A 473 -31.60 -12.26 23.87
C LEU A 473 -32.95 -12.96 24.08
N THR A 474 -33.90 -12.33 24.78
CA THR A 474 -35.25 -12.85 25.00
C THR A 474 -36.26 -12.35 23.98
N ALA A 475 -35.93 -11.40 23.14
CA ALA A 475 -36.82 -10.88 22.09
C ALA A 475 -37.16 -11.97 21.05
N GLU A 476 -38.44 -12.07 20.71
CA GLU A 476 -38.94 -13.01 19.70
C GLU A 476 -39.13 -12.38 18.32
N ASP A 477 -39.02 -11.06 18.22
CA ASP A 477 -39.12 -10.27 16.98
C ASP A 477 -37.82 -9.55 16.67
N TRP A 478 -37.79 -8.78 15.61
CA TRP A 478 -36.63 -7.93 15.26
C TRP A 478 -36.24 -7.05 16.44
N SER A 479 -34.92 -6.94 16.65
CA SER A 479 -34.34 -5.96 17.57
C SER A 479 -33.28 -5.15 16.80
N ILE A 480 -33.64 -3.93 16.37
CA ILE A 480 -32.77 -3.02 15.62
C ILE A 480 -32.37 -1.87 16.53
N ASN A 481 -31.09 -1.57 16.55
CA ASN A 481 -30.54 -0.48 17.33
C ASN A 481 -29.37 0.18 16.57
N ASP A 482 -28.70 1.16 17.15
CA ASP A 482 -27.69 1.98 16.48
C ASP A 482 -26.52 1.18 15.90
N ASN A 483 -26.14 0.03 16.49
CA ASN A 483 -24.96 -0.74 16.11
C ASN A 483 -25.25 -2.21 15.78
N TYR A 484 -26.50 -2.65 15.89
CA TYR A 484 -26.84 -4.05 15.66
C TYR A 484 -28.27 -4.26 15.20
N CYS A 485 -28.47 -5.39 14.54
CA CYS A 485 -29.78 -6.00 14.27
C CYS A 485 -29.76 -7.46 14.72
N VAL A 486 -30.73 -7.86 15.54
CA VAL A 486 -30.94 -9.26 15.91
C VAL A 486 -32.26 -9.72 15.30
N PHE A 487 -32.20 -10.78 14.48
CA PHE A 487 -33.39 -11.42 13.96
C PHE A 487 -33.97 -12.33 15.05
N GLY A 488 -35.28 -12.29 15.25
CA GLY A 488 -35.99 -12.92 16.38
C GLY A 488 -35.58 -14.38 16.65
N ILE A 489 -36.13 -15.36 15.96
CA ILE A 489 -35.69 -16.76 16.08
C ILE A 489 -34.49 -17.02 15.17
N ASP A 490 -34.69 -16.92 13.86
CA ASP A 490 -33.65 -16.90 12.84
C ASP A 490 -34.10 -16.00 11.66
N PHE A 491 -33.22 -15.74 10.74
CA PHE A 491 -33.48 -14.85 9.60
C PHE A 491 -34.71 -15.31 8.81
N GLU A 492 -34.81 -16.58 8.47
CA GLU A 492 -35.92 -17.08 7.65
C GLU A 492 -37.28 -17.07 8.39
N GLU A 493 -37.29 -17.43 9.68
CA GLU A 493 -38.54 -17.35 10.49
C GLU A 493 -38.98 -15.89 10.64
N THR A 494 -38.03 -14.98 10.83
CA THR A 494 -38.28 -13.54 10.88
C THR A 494 -38.86 -13.04 9.56
N MET A 495 -38.30 -13.49 8.41
CA MET A 495 -38.84 -13.13 7.10
C MET A 495 -40.26 -13.72 6.87
N ARG A 496 -40.55 -14.97 7.30
CA ARG A 496 -41.87 -15.57 7.21
C ARG A 496 -42.92 -14.81 8.04
N ALA A 497 -42.52 -14.31 9.19
CA ALA A 497 -43.38 -13.49 10.03
C ALA A 497 -43.62 -12.08 9.45
N SER A 498 -42.65 -11.54 8.72
CA SER A 498 -42.67 -10.17 8.20
C SER A 498 -43.32 -10.02 6.81
N PHE A 499 -43.43 -11.13 6.03
CA PHE A 499 -43.94 -11.12 4.67
C PHE A 499 -44.94 -12.23 4.47
N GLY A 500 -46.21 -11.89 4.22
CA GLY A 500 -47.29 -12.86 4.12
C GLY A 500 -47.11 -13.93 3.03
N GLN A 501 -46.45 -13.59 1.93
CA GLN A 501 -46.21 -14.49 0.79
C GLN A 501 -44.91 -15.28 0.88
N TYR A 502 -44.06 -15.01 1.88
CA TYR A 502 -42.70 -15.62 1.97
C TYR A 502 -42.75 -17.15 1.95
N SER A 503 -43.60 -17.75 2.77
CA SER A 503 -43.69 -19.21 2.92
C SER A 503 -44.13 -19.93 1.63
N GLU A 504 -45.03 -19.34 0.85
CA GLU A 504 -45.48 -19.88 -0.43
C GLU A 504 -44.35 -19.83 -1.46
N ILE A 505 -43.73 -18.67 -1.61
CA ILE A 505 -42.58 -18.47 -2.53
C ILE A 505 -41.42 -19.39 -2.14
N GLU A 506 -41.12 -19.51 -0.85
CA GLU A 506 -40.07 -20.38 -0.34
C GLU A 506 -40.30 -21.84 -0.69
N ALA A 507 -41.55 -22.32 -0.60
CA ALA A 507 -41.91 -23.69 -0.96
C ALA A 507 -41.69 -23.95 -2.46
N GLU A 508 -42.13 -23.03 -3.32
CA GLU A 508 -41.90 -23.10 -4.78
C GLU A 508 -40.43 -23.09 -5.14
N GLU A 509 -39.66 -22.19 -4.52
CA GLU A 509 -38.20 -22.08 -4.79
C GLU A 509 -37.45 -23.31 -4.26
N LYS A 510 -37.85 -23.91 -3.14
CA LYS A 510 -37.28 -25.17 -2.65
C LYS A 510 -37.52 -26.33 -3.61
N GLU A 511 -38.71 -26.39 -4.22
CA GLU A 511 -39.03 -27.38 -5.24
C GLU A 511 -38.17 -27.18 -6.50
N ARG A 512 -38.00 -25.94 -6.92
CA ARG A 512 -37.24 -25.56 -8.14
C ARG A 512 -35.74 -25.68 -7.98
N LEU A 513 -35.15 -25.22 -6.86
CA LEU A 513 -33.73 -25.03 -6.65
C LEU A 513 -33.10 -26.04 -5.68
N GLY A 514 -33.92 -26.87 -5.02
CA GLY A 514 -33.45 -27.77 -3.97
C GLY A 514 -33.38 -27.11 -2.59
N LYS A 515 -32.71 -27.77 -1.64
CA LYS A 515 -32.74 -27.41 -0.22
C LYS A 515 -31.62 -26.50 0.28
N SER A 516 -30.87 -25.87 -0.60
CA SER A 516 -29.79 -24.95 -0.18
C SER A 516 -30.39 -23.66 0.40
N LYS A 517 -30.22 -23.44 1.70
CA LYS A 517 -30.79 -22.34 2.48
C LYS A 517 -30.51 -20.96 1.83
N SER A 518 -29.29 -20.64 1.56
CA SER A 518 -28.88 -19.34 1.00
C SER A 518 -29.34 -19.11 -0.46
N ILE A 519 -29.35 -20.19 -1.27
CA ILE A 519 -29.83 -20.09 -2.67
C ILE A 519 -31.32 -19.83 -2.70
N VAL A 520 -32.08 -20.56 -1.90
CA VAL A 520 -33.54 -20.40 -1.79
C VAL A 520 -33.90 -19.02 -1.26
N ALA A 521 -33.26 -18.59 -0.15
CA ALA A 521 -33.52 -17.28 0.44
C ALA A 521 -33.25 -16.12 -0.54
N ARG A 522 -32.17 -16.21 -1.31
CA ARG A 522 -31.85 -15.22 -2.36
C ARG A 522 -32.91 -15.20 -3.47
N ALA A 523 -33.38 -16.36 -3.91
CA ALA A 523 -34.45 -16.46 -4.92
C ALA A 523 -35.77 -15.87 -4.40
N VAL A 524 -36.12 -16.17 -3.14
CA VAL A 524 -37.28 -15.58 -2.47
C VAL A 524 -37.19 -14.08 -2.39
N ALA A 525 -36.04 -13.54 -1.93
CA ALA A 525 -35.81 -12.10 -1.86
C ALA A 525 -35.99 -11.41 -3.21
N ASN A 526 -35.38 -11.95 -4.28
CA ASN A 526 -35.56 -11.42 -5.64
C ASN A 526 -36.99 -11.43 -6.13
N ARG A 527 -37.79 -12.40 -5.73
CA ARG A 527 -39.24 -12.44 -6.09
C ARG A 527 -40.05 -11.44 -5.29
N LEU A 528 -39.84 -11.37 -3.97
CA LEU A 528 -40.54 -10.45 -3.08
C LEU A 528 -40.39 -8.98 -3.47
N VAL A 529 -39.18 -8.56 -3.79
CA VAL A 529 -38.89 -7.15 -4.17
C VAL A 529 -39.53 -6.75 -5.50
N ASN A 530 -39.88 -7.70 -6.35
CA ASN A 530 -40.54 -7.48 -7.64
C ASN A 530 -42.07 -7.63 -7.58
N MET A 531 -42.64 -7.90 -6.40
CA MET A 531 -44.11 -8.01 -6.19
C MET A 531 -44.64 -6.68 -5.63
N ASP A 532 -45.93 -6.50 -5.77
CA ASP A 532 -46.61 -5.37 -5.11
C ASP A 532 -46.49 -5.53 -3.59
N LYS A 533 -46.08 -4.47 -2.90
CA LYS A 533 -45.94 -4.45 -1.45
C LYS A 533 -47.32 -4.61 -0.81
N GLY A 534 -47.54 -5.71 -0.08
CA GLY A 534 -48.76 -5.96 0.64
C GLY A 534 -48.94 -4.96 1.80
N GLU A 535 -50.19 -4.57 2.09
CA GLU A 535 -50.50 -3.67 3.21
C GLU A 535 -50.09 -4.26 4.57
N ASP A 536 -50.02 -5.59 4.68
CA ASP A 536 -49.67 -6.34 5.89
C ASP A 536 -48.15 -6.68 5.97
N ASP A 537 -47.35 -6.34 4.95
CA ASP A 537 -45.93 -6.65 4.90
C ASP A 537 -45.11 -5.68 5.79
N THR A 538 -44.97 -6.06 7.06
CA THR A 538 -44.20 -5.25 8.05
C THR A 538 -42.71 -5.24 7.77
N GLY A 539 -42.18 -6.21 7.01
CA GLY A 539 -40.76 -6.37 6.71
C GLY A 539 -40.13 -5.16 6.03
N TRP A 540 -40.90 -4.46 5.17
CA TRP A 540 -40.37 -3.27 4.50
C TRP A 540 -40.04 -2.14 5.49
N LYS A 541 -40.85 -1.94 6.51
CA LYS A 541 -40.60 -0.94 7.56
C LYS A 541 -39.35 -1.29 8.38
N TRP A 542 -39.17 -2.59 8.68
CA TRP A 542 -37.96 -3.04 9.36
C TRP A 542 -36.71 -2.84 8.53
N PHE A 543 -36.77 -3.07 7.22
CA PHE A 543 -35.61 -2.78 6.33
C PHE A 543 -35.37 -1.29 6.16
N GLU A 544 -36.38 -0.43 6.15
CA GLU A 544 -36.23 1.02 6.19
C GLU A 544 -35.51 1.49 7.48
N GLU A 545 -35.92 0.92 8.63
CA GLU A 545 -35.28 1.20 9.91
C GLU A 545 -33.83 0.70 9.95
N LEU A 546 -33.59 -0.53 9.49
CA LEU A 546 -32.24 -1.10 9.38
C LEU A 546 -31.33 -0.25 8.47
N ALA A 547 -31.83 0.17 7.31
CA ALA A 547 -31.12 1.04 6.39
C ALA A 547 -30.76 2.38 7.05
N THR A 548 -31.71 2.98 7.79
CA THR A 548 -31.49 4.23 8.53
C THR A 548 -30.39 4.06 9.56
N LYS A 549 -30.43 2.99 10.36
CA LYS A 549 -29.42 2.73 11.41
C LYS A 549 -28.04 2.44 10.83
N ILE A 550 -27.94 1.71 9.74
CA ILE A 550 -26.66 1.50 9.05
C ILE A 550 -26.12 2.84 8.49
N ASN A 551 -27.00 3.70 8.02
CA ASN A 551 -26.59 4.99 7.48
C ASN A 551 -26.12 5.97 8.57
N GLU A 552 -26.70 5.92 9.75
CA GLU A 552 -26.35 6.75 10.91
C GLU A 552 -25.07 6.30 11.61
N LEU A 553 -24.61 5.05 11.39
CA LEU A 553 -23.38 4.50 11.97
C LEU A 553 -22.18 5.42 11.61
#